data_8789556ef2e00b10a922f0f00a128be3
#
_entry.id   8789556ef2e00b10a922f0f00a128be3
#
_cell.length_a   1.000
_cell.length_b   1.000
_cell.length_c   1.000
_cell.angle_alpha   90.00
_cell.angle_beta   90.00
_cell.angle_gamma   90.00
#
_symmetry.space_group_name_H-M   'P 1'
#
loop_
_entity.id
_entity.type
_entity.pdbx_description
1 polymer ?
#
loop_
_entity_poly.entity_id
_entity_poly.type
_entity_poly.pdbx_seq_one_letter_code
_entity_poly.pdbx_strand_id
1 'polypeptide(L)'
;MPKSKSKRKAKSGRGRTHRVLFTPYAIMRHFPMWDEDRQALQLDIEVAYRALRDGKASKEDVETAACTLAARFESSALIAERVLDKGRLHAAALRQGITHLYYLMKDLQNGVKPPESVWQSIEYGVDAVQAVEEAATRDELHGAYISVIERRMRVEAQAMKEAQG
;
A
#
# COMPACT_ATOMS: atom_id res chain seq x y z
N MET A 1 61.79 -10.41 50.61
CA MET A 1 60.94 -11.02 49.63
C MET A 1 59.96 -9.95 49.04
N PRO A 2 60.09 -9.55 47.82
CA PRO A 2 59.19 -8.53 47.23
C PRO A 2 57.94 -9.20 46.68
N LYS A 3 56.77 -8.65 47.03
CA LYS A 3 55.44 -9.06 46.56
C LYS A 3 55.22 -8.63 45.11
N SER A 4 54.94 -9.59 44.25
CA SER A 4 54.57 -9.44 42.86
C SER A 4 53.25 -8.67 42.73
N LYS A 5 53.25 -7.50 42.08
CA LYS A 5 52.06 -6.74 41.71
C LYS A 5 51.46 -7.35 40.45
N SER A 6 50.34 -8.05 40.62
CA SER A 6 49.49 -8.50 39.53
C SER A 6 48.96 -7.30 38.70
N LYS A 7 49.38 -7.18 37.45
CA LYS A 7 48.82 -6.21 36.51
C LYS A 7 47.43 -6.68 36.08
N ARG A 8 46.39 -6.04 36.60
CA ARG A 8 45.04 -6.16 36.06
C ARG A 8 45.01 -5.60 34.62
N LYS A 9 44.82 -6.51 33.64
CA LYS A 9 44.53 -6.13 32.27
C LYS A 9 43.17 -5.44 32.23
N ALA A 10 43.14 -4.13 31.95
CA ALA A 10 41.94 -3.45 31.64
C ALA A 10 41.35 -4.06 30.34
N LYS A 11 40.19 -4.69 30.44
CA LYS A 11 39.37 -5.07 29.29
C LYS A 11 38.89 -3.78 28.65
N SER A 12 39.54 -3.34 27.55
CA SER A 12 39.00 -2.31 26.69
C SER A 12 37.75 -2.90 26.03
N GLY A 13 36.59 -2.58 26.60
CA GLY A 13 35.32 -2.78 25.96
C GLY A 13 35.29 -1.93 24.65
N ARG A 14 35.69 -2.52 23.57
CA ARG A 14 35.36 -1.96 22.26
C ARG A 14 33.85 -2.01 22.13
N GLY A 15 33.21 -0.92 22.57
CA GLY A 15 31.85 -0.62 22.18
C GLY A 15 31.81 -0.65 20.63
N ARG A 16 31.17 -1.67 20.08
CA ARG A 16 30.76 -1.63 18.69
C ARG A 16 29.81 -0.44 18.56
N THR A 17 30.37 0.73 18.27
CA THR A 17 29.59 1.82 17.71
C THR A 17 29.07 1.28 16.40
N HIS A 18 27.82 0.83 16.37
CA HIS A 18 27.10 0.65 15.14
C HIS A 18 27.12 2.02 14.47
N ARG A 19 28.03 2.22 13.53
CA ARG A 19 27.92 3.28 12.56
C ARG A 19 26.65 2.98 11.80
N VAL A 20 25.56 3.61 12.20
CA VAL A 20 24.38 3.72 11.35
C VAL A 20 24.86 4.45 10.11
N LEU A 21 25.11 3.71 9.05
CA LEU A 21 25.40 4.28 7.75
C LEU A 21 24.13 5.01 7.34
N PHE A 22 24.09 6.30 7.60
CA PHE A 22 23.08 7.18 7.05
C PHE A 22 23.29 7.25 5.54
N THR A 23 22.76 6.26 4.82
CA THR A 23 22.65 6.36 3.39
C THR A 23 21.61 7.42 3.06
N PRO A 24 21.80 8.23 2.00
CA PRO A 24 20.77 9.18 1.56
C PRO A 24 19.39 8.53 1.44
N TYR A 25 19.33 7.29 0.99
CA TYR A 25 18.11 6.49 0.91
C TYR A 25 17.45 6.26 2.29
N ALA A 26 18.22 5.94 3.33
CA ALA A 26 17.68 5.72 4.68
C ALA A 26 17.07 6.99 5.28
N ILE A 27 17.55 8.17 4.88
CA ILE A 27 16.98 9.45 5.28
C ILE A 27 15.74 9.75 4.46
N MET A 28 15.80 9.57 3.13
CA MET A 28 14.74 9.95 2.19
C MET A 28 13.45 9.14 2.39
N ARG A 29 13.51 7.92 2.90
CA ARG A 29 12.32 7.08 3.14
C ARG A 29 11.32 7.67 4.15
N HIS A 30 11.79 8.52 5.06
CA HIS A 30 10.96 9.18 6.08
C HIS A 30 10.35 10.50 5.62
N PHE A 31 10.69 10.96 4.42
CA PHE A 31 10.10 12.14 3.84
C PHE A 31 8.85 11.81 3.01
N PRO A 32 7.98 12.79 2.80
CA PRO A 32 6.88 12.66 1.84
C PRO A 32 7.40 12.25 0.46
N MET A 33 6.53 11.66 -0.32
CA MET A 33 6.84 11.31 -1.71
C MET A 33 7.12 12.59 -2.52
N TRP A 34 8.04 12.53 -3.47
CA TRP A 34 8.26 13.62 -4.40
C TRP A 34 7.03 13.82 -5.29
N ASP A 35 6.82 15.06 -5.71
CA ASP A 35 5.64 15.41 -6.50
C ASP A 35 5.56 14.63 -7.82
N GLU A 36 6.71 14.38 -8.46
CA GLU A 36 6.79 13.57 -9.69
C GLU A 36 6.33 12.12 -9.48
N ASP A 37 6.80 11.47 -8.41
CA ASP A 37 6.42 10.11 -8.07
C ASP A 37 4.93 10.03 -7.68
N ARG A 38 4.43 11.05 -6.98
CA ARG A 38 3.02 11.17 -6.62
C ARG A 38 2.13 11.34 -7.83
N GLN A 39 2.52 12.20 -8.77
CA GLN A 39 1.79 12.41 -10.02
C GLN A 39 1.74 11.12 -10.86
N ALA A 40 2.84 10.36 -10.93
CA ALA A 40 2.86 9.07 -11.62
C ALA A 40 1.87 8.07 -10.99
N LEU A 41 1.84 7.98 -9.65
CA LEU A 41 0.89 7.11 -8.95
C LEU A 41 -0.56 7.54 -9.11
N GLN A 42 -0.84 8.84 -9.13
CA GLN A 42 -2.18 9.38 -9.39
C GLN A 42 -2.62 9.07 -10.81
N LEU A 43 -1.72 9.20 -11.79
CA LEU A 43 -2.01 8.87 -13.18
C LEU A 43 -2.41 7.40 -13.33
N ASP A 44 -1.74 6.47 -12.67
CA ASP A 44 -2.08 5.04 -12.71
C ASP A 44 -3.51 4.79 -12.20
N ILE A 45 -3.90 5.47 -11.12
CA ILE A 45 -5.26 5.37 -10.57
C ILE A 45 -6.28 5.95 -11.52
N GLU A 46 -6.01 7.12 -12.10
CA GLU A 46 -6.91 7.75 -13.07
C GLU A 46 -7.07 6.89 -14.33
N VAL A 47 -5.99 6.33 -14.85
CA VAL A 47 -6.03 5.45 -16.03
C VAL A 47 -6.87 4.20 -15.73
N ALA A 48 -6.65 3.56 -14.55
CA ALA A 48 -7.42 2.41 -14.14
C ALA A 48 -8.92 2.75 -13.97
N TYR A 49 -9.24 3.87 -13.33
CA TYR A 49 -10.62 4.31 -13.14
C TYR A 49 -11.32 4.60 -14.47
N ARG A 50 -10.64 5.31 -15.39
CA ARG A 50 -11.19 5.60 -16.73
C ARG A 50 -11.42 4.32 -17.55
N ALA A 51 -10.48 3.37 -17.49
CA ALA A 51 -10.62 2.09 -18.18
C ALA A 51 -11.87 1.33 -17.72
N LEU A 52 -12.21 1.38 -16.44
CA LEU A 52 -13.44 0.80 -15.92
C LEU A 52 -14.69 1.55 -16.39
N ARG A 53 -14.65 2.89 -16.40
CA ARG A 53 -15.83 3.74 -16.69
C ARG A 53 -16.18 3.82 -18.17
N ASP A 54 -15.20 3.80 -19.06
CA ASP A 54 -15.42 3.98 -20.51
C ASP A 54 -16.12 2.80 -21.18
N GLY A 55 -16.18 1.63 -20.53
CA GLY A 55 -16.89 0.44 -20.98
C GLY A 55 -16.38 -0.16 -22.30
N LYS A 56 -15.24 0.34 -22.81
CA LYS A 56 -14.60 -0.12 -24.05
C LYS A 56 -13.44 -1.07 -23.81
N ALA A 57 -13.04 -1.21 -22.56
CA ALA A 57 -11.93 -2.07 -22.17
C ALA A 57 -12.30 -3.56 -22.33
N SER A 58 -11.33 -4.38 -22.68
CA SER A 58 -11.49 -5.84 -22.69
C SER A 58 -11.78 -6.35 -21.27
N LYS A 59 -12.28 -7.58 -21.14
CA LYS A 59 -12.49 -8.18 -19.82
C LYS A 59 -11.22 -8.25 -18.99
N GLU A 60 -10.09 -8.52 -19.62
CA GLU A 60 -8.78 -8.58 -19.00
C GLU A 60 -8.32 -7.19 -18.51
N ASP A 61 -8.54 -6.15 -19.32
CA ASP A 61 -8.22 -4.77 -18.94
C ASP A 61 -9.09 -4.29 -17.77
N VAL A 62 -10.38 -4.65 -17.74
CA VAL A 62 -11.30 -4.36 -16.64
C VAL A 62 -10.83 -5.03 -15.36
N GLU A 63 -10.44 -6.30 -15.41
CA GLU A 63 -9.96 -7.04 -14.26
C GLU A 63 -8.64 -6.44 -13.74
N THR A 64 -7.71 -6.15 -14.63
CA THR A 64 -6.43 -5.51 -14.29
C THR A 64 -6.64 -4.14 -13.65
N ALA A 65 -7.51 -3.30 -14.22
CA ALA A 65 -7.83 -1.98 -13.69
C ALA A 65 -8.49 -2.07 -12.30
N ALA A 66 -9.44 -2.98 -12.12
CA ALA A 66 -10.09 -3.18 -10.83
C ALA A 66 -9.12 -3.72 -9.76
N CYS A 67 -8.23 -4.64 -10.12
CA CYS A 67 -7.18 -5.14 -9.24
C CYS A 67 -6.19 -4.03 -8.82
N THR A 68 -5.82 -3.16 -9.75
CA THR A 68 -4.96 -2.01 -9.49
C THR A 68 -5.60 -1.07 -8.47
N LEU A 69 -6.85 -0.64 -8.71
CA LEU A 69 -7.58 0.22 -7.77
C LEU A 69 -7.77 -0.45 -6.41
N ALA A 70 -8.14 -1.72 -6.38
CA ALA A 70 -8.33 -2.45 -5.12
C ALA A 70 -7.02 -2.54 -4.32
N ALA A 71 -5.88 -2.79 -4.96
CA ALA A 71 -4.58 -2.81 -4.28
C ALA A 71 -4.23 -1.43 -3.68
N ARG A 72 -4.51 -0.37 -4.40
CA ARG A 72 -4.28 1.01 -3.94
C ARG A 72 -5.21 1.37 -2.77
N PHE A 73 -6.48 1.04 -2.87
CA PHE A 73 -7.45 1.27 -1.79
C PHE A 73 -7.06 0.50 -0.52
N GLU A 74 -6.66 -0.76 -0.65
CA GLU A 74 -6.22 -1.57 0.50
C GLU A 74 -4.96 -0.99 1.16
N SER A 75 -3.94 -0.64 0.39
CA SER A 75 -2.69 -0.07 0.95
C SER A 75 -2.95 1.26 1.64
N SER A 76 -3.74 2.14 1.02
CA SER A 76 -4.10 3.44 1.62
C SER A 76 -5.00 3.27 2.85
N ALA A 77 -5.90 2.29 2.88
CA ALA A 77 -6.70 1.99 4.06
C ALA A 77 -5.83 1.54 5.25
N LEU A 78 -4.81 0.71 5.00
CA LEU A 78 -3.87 0.29 6.05
C LEU A 78 -3.11 1.48 6.66
N ILE A 79 -2.72 2.46 5.85
CA ILE A 79 -2.06 3.67 6.33
C ILE A 79 -3.04 4.52 7.12
N ALA A 80 -4.23 4.77 6.58
CA ALA A 80 -5.25 5.57 7.23
C ALA A 80 -5.68 5.00 8.60
N GLU A 81 -5.72 3.68 8.73
CA GLU A 81 -6.05 3.00 9.98
C GLU A 81 -4.94 3.07 11.04
N ARG A 82 -3.67 3.13 10.60
CA ARG A 82 -2.51 3.01 11.50
C ARG A 82 -1.89 4.33 11.90
N VAL A 83 -1.86 5.29 10.99
CA VAL A 83 -0.96 6.45 11.07
C VAL A 83 -1.70 7.76 11.23
N LEU A 84 -2.91 7.89 10.71
CA LEU A 84 -3.61 9.17 10.65
C LEU A 84 -4.66 9.30 11.76
N ASP A 85 -4.50 10.26 12.65
CA ASP A 85 -5.48 10.58 13.71
C ASP A 85 -6.90 10.83 13.17
N LYS A 86 -7.01 11.38 11.96
CA LYS A 86 -8.27 11.62 11.24
C LYS A 86 -8.55 10.58 10.14
N GLY A 87 -7.76 9.54 10.07
CA GLY A 87 -7.78 8.57 8.98
C GLY A 87 -9.04 7.68 8.93
N ARG A 88 -9.84 7.62 9.97
CA ARG A 88 -11.02 6.75 10.03
C ARG A 88 -12.03 7.00 8.91
N LEU A 89 -12.25 8.26 8.52
CA LEU A 89 -13.15 8.60 7.42
C LEU A 89 -12.59 8.12 6.08
N HIS A 90 -11.31 8.34 5.83
CA HIS A 90 -10.65 7.86 4.63
C HIS A 90 -10.61 6.33 4.59
N ALA A 91 -10.30 5.66 5.71
CA ALA A 91 -10.33 4.21 5.79
C ALA A 91 -11.72 3.65 5.48
N ALA A 92 -12.80 4.24 5.99
CA ALA A 92 -14.15 3.83 5.70
C ALA A 92 -14.51 3.99 4.21
N ALA A 93 -14.18 5.13 3.59
CA ALA A 93 -14.39 5.38 2.17
C ALA A 93 -13.61 4.38 1.30
N LEU A 94 -12.34 4.10 1.64
CA LEU A 94 -11.51 3.13 0.95
C LEU A 94 -12.06 1.71 1.06
N ARG A 95 -12.49 1.27 2.24
CA ARG A 95 -13.12 -0.04 2.45
C ARG A 95 -14.42 -0.21 1.68
N GLN A 96 -15.24 0.84 1.67
CA GLN A 96 -16.46 0.87 0.86
C GLN A 96 -16.16 0.82 -0.63
N GLY A 97 -15.16 1.57 -1.10
CA GLY A 97 -14.68 1.54 -2.47
C GLY A 97 -14.24 0.14 -2.91
N ILE A 98 -13.48 -0.60 -2.08
CA ILE A 98 -13.09 -1.99 -2.36
C ILE A 98 -14.32 -2.89 -2.54
N THR A 99 -15.30 -2.76 -1.65
CA THR A 99 -16.54 -3.54 -1.74
C THR A 99 -17.29 -3.24 -3.03
N HIS A 100 -17.38 -1.96 -3.41
CA HIS A 100 -18.05 -1.55 -4.63
C HIS A 100 -17.27 -1.92 -5.90
N LEU A 101 -15.93 -1.95 -5.86
CA LEU A 101 -15.13 -2.49 -6.96
C LEU A 101 -15.45 -3.97 -7.23
N TYR A 102 -15.65 -4.76 -6.18
CA TYR A 102 -16.05 -6.15 -6.33
C TYR A 102 -17.42 -6.29 -7.01
N TYR A 103 -18.42 -5.51 -6.59
CA TYR A 103 -19.73 -5.51 -7.24
C TYR A 103 -19.67 -4.99 -8.67
N LEU A 104 -18.90 -3.94 -8.91
CA LEU A 104 -18.66 -3.38 -10.25
C LEU A 104 -18.12 -4.45 -11.21
N MET A 105 -17.08 -5.18 -10.78
CA MET A 105 -16.50 -6.25 -11.60
C MET A 105 -17.53 -7.31 -11.95
N LYS A 106 -18.32 -7.74 -10.95
CA LYS A 106 -19.37 -8.75 -11.14
C LYS A 106 -20.44 -8.27 -12.13
N ASP A 107 -20.87 -7.01 -12.02
CA ASP A 107 -21.86 -6.43 -12.90
C ASP A 107 -21.31 -6.34 -14.32
N LEU A 108 -20.11 -5.82 -14.51
CA LEU A 108 -19.47 -5.70 -15.84
C LEU A 108 -19.23 -7.07 -16.49
N GLN A 109 -18.82 -8.07 -15.74
CA GLN A 109 -18.66 -9.44 -16.24
C GLN A 109 -19.98 -10.05 -16.72
N ASN A 110 -21.09 -9.70 -16.09
CA ASN A 110 -22.44 -10.14 -16.45
C ASN A 110 -23.12 -9.22 -17.50
N GLY A 111 -22.42 -8.19 -17.99
CA GLY A 111 -23.00 -7.23 -18.94
C GLY A 111 -24.06 -6.32 -18.33
N VAL A 112 -24.11 -6.23 -17.00
CA VAL A 112 -25.02 -5.34 -16.26
C VAL A 112 -24.38 -3.97 -16.10
N LYS A 113 -25.15 -2.92 -16.38
CA LYS A 113 -24.66 -1.56 -16.14
C LYS A 113 -24.68 -1.23 -14.64
N PRO A 114 -23.51 -0.93 -14.05
CA PRO A 114 -23.44 -0.59 -12.63
C PRO A 114 -24.22 0.71 -12.32
N PRO A 115 -24.88 0.78 -11.16
CA PRO A 115 -25.57 1.99 -10.73
C PRO A 115 -24.59 3.13 -10.41
N GLU A 116 -25.02 4.38 -10.59
CA GLU A 116 -24.17 5.56 -10.38
C GLU A 116 -23.65 5.66 -8.93
N SER A 117 -24.39 5.17 -7.94
CA SER A 117 -23.94 5.13 -6.55
C SER A 117 -22.68 4.29 -6.34
N VAL A 118 -22.46 3.25 -7.14
CA VAL A 118 -21.24 2.44 -7.12
C VAL A 118 -20.06 3.26 -7.62
N TRP A 119 -20.26 3.99 -8.72
CA TRP A 119 -19.23 4.88 -9.28
C TRP A 119 -18.85 6.00 -8.32
N GLN A 120 -19.82 6.67 -7.71
CA GLN A 120 -19.57 7.70 -6.69
C GLN A 120 -18.76 7.17 -5.52
N SER A 121 -19.05 5.95 -5.06
CA SER A 121 -18.29 5.35 -3.97
C SER A 121 -16.83 5.06 -4.36
N ILE A 122 -16.59 4.65 -5.60
CA ILE A 122 -15.23 4.44 -6.11
C ILE A 122 -14.50 5.79 -6.25
N GLU A 123 -15.17 6.84 -6.72
CA GLU A 123 -14.61 8.20 -6.79
C GLU A 123 -14.20 8.71 -5.41
N TYR A 124 -15.05 8.55 -4.38
CA TYR A 124 -14.67 8.87 -3.00
C TYR A 124 -13.46 8.06 -2.51
N GLY A 125 -13.34 6.80 -2.96
CA GLY A 125 -12.17 5.98 -2.70
C GLY A 125 -10.91 6.55 -3.36
N VAL A 126 -10.99 7.01 -4.59
CA VAL A 126 -9.88 7.65 -5.33
C VAL A 126 -9.44 8.94 -4.61
N ASP A 127 -10.39 9.80 -4.23
CA ASP A 127 -10.08 11.03 -3.49
C ASP A 127 -9.44 10.71 -2.12
N ALA A 128 -9.91 9.66 -1.45
CA ALA A 128 -9.34 9.22 -0.18
C ALA A 128 -7.91 8.68 -0.34
N VAL A 129 -7.58 7.98 -1.44
CA VAL A 129 -6.19 7.57 -1.75
C VAL A 129 -5.31 8.79 -1.86
N GLN A 130 -5.72 9.80 -2.62
CA GLN A 130 -4.93 11.02 -2.78
C GLN A 130 -4.65 11.69 -1.44
N ALA A 131 -5.66 11.88 -0.61
CA ALA A 131 -5.52 12.50 0.71
C ALA A 131 -4.57 11.72 1.64
N VAL A 132 -4.61 10.37 1.60
CA VAL A 132 -3.72 9.52 2.37
C VAL A 132 -2.28 9.59 1.85
N GLU A 133 -2.08 9.55 0.54
CA GLU A 133 -0.76 9.61 -0.08
C GLU A 133 -0.06 10.96 0.12
N GLU A 134 -0.82 12.06 0.18
CA GLU A 134 -0.28 13.37 0.50
C GLU A 134 0.23 13.48 1.96
N ALA A 135 -0.39 12.75 2.87
CA ALA A 135 -0.06 12.76 4.29
C ALA A 135 0.98 11.70 4.68
N ALA A 136 1.15 10.65 3.88
CA ALA A 136 2.00 9.52 4.20
C ALA A 136 3.46 9.73 3.78
N THR A 137 4.37 9.07 4.48
CA THR A 137 5.77 8.96 4.10
C THR A 137 5.97 7.86 3.06
N ARG A 138 7.09 7.89 2.35
CA ARG A 138 7.46 6.82 1.39
C ARG A 138 7.52 5.43 2.02
N ASP A 139 8.03 5.35 3.23
CA ASP A 139 8.19 4.08 3.94
C ASP A 139 6.83 3.47 4.29
N GLU A 140 5.88 4.31 4.70
CA GLU A 140 4.50 3.89 4.97
C GLU A 140 3.80 3.40 3.72
N LEU A 141 3.91 4.15 2.63
CA LEU A 141 3.33 3.77 1.33
C LEU A 141 3.92 2.46 0.82
N HIS A 142 5.25 2.33 0.81
CA HIS A 142 5.93 1.13 0.34
C HIS A 142 5.59 -0.08 1.22
N GLY A 143 5.68 0.08 2.55
CA GLY A 143 5.39 -0.99 3.50
C GLY A 143 3.95 -1.47 3.44
N ALA A 144 2.98 -0.56 3.28
CA ALA A 144 1.57 -0.90 3.12
C ALA A 144 1.33 -1.66 1.81
N TYR A 145 1.90 -1.20 0.70
CA TYR A 145 1.76 -1.84 -0.60
C TYR A 145 2.34 -3.26 -0.61
N ILE A 146 3.55 -3.45 -0.09
CA ILE A 146 4.17 -4.79 0.03
C ILE A 146 3.29 -5.71 0.89
N SER A 147 2.76 -5.21 2.00
CA SER A 147 1.87 -5.98 2.88
C SER A 147 0.61 -6.47 2.17
N VAL A 148 0.05 -5.67 1.26
CA VAL A 148 -1.12 -6.06 0.44
C VAL A 148 -0.75 -7.14 -0.56
N ILE A 149 0.36 -6.96 -1.29
CA ILE A 149 0.83 -7.93 -2.27
C ILE A 149 1.11 -9.29 -1.61
N GLU A 150 1.86 -9.30 -0.51
CA GLU A 150 2.17 -10.53 0.21
C GLU A 150 0.93 -11.26 0.73
N ARG A 151 -0.09 -10.51 1.16
CA ARG A 151 -1.38 -11.08 1.57
C ARG A 151 -2.08 -11.74 0.39
N ARG A 152 -2.15 -11.07 -0.75
CA ARG A 152 -2.77 -11.60 -1.97
C ARG A 152 -2.08 -12.87 -2.45
N MET A 153 -0.74 -12.85 -2.53
CA MET A 153 0.04 -14.04 -2.92
C MET A 153 -0.20 -15.23 -1.98
N ARG A 154 -0.35 -14.98 -0.67
CA ARG A 154 -0.68 -16.06 0.29
C ARG A 154 -2.07 -16.65 0.06
N VAL A 155 -3.07 -15.80 -0.19
CA VAL A 155 -4.44 -16.23 -0.47
C VAL A 155 -4.49 -17.04 -1.77
N GLU A 156 -3.84 -16.59 -2.83
CA GLU A 156 -3.75 -17.31 -4.10
C GLU A 156 -3.05 -18.67 -3.95
N ALA A 157 -1.93 -18.71 -3.24
CA ALA A 157 -1.20 -19.94 -2.97
C ALA A 157 -2.03 -20.95 -2.14
N GLN A 158 -2.85 -20.46 -1.22
CA GLN A 158 -3.76 -21.31 -0.46
C GLN A 158 -4.90 -21.83 -1.34
N ALA A 159 -5.53 -20.98 -2.14
CA ALA A 159 -6.58 -21.39 -3.08
C ALA A 159 -6.08 -22.45 -4.09
N MET A 160 -4.85 -22.30 -4.60
CA MET A 160 -4.24 -23.30 -5.47
C MET A 160 -4.04 -24.64 -4.78
N LYS A 161 -3.65 -24.67 -3.50
CA LYS A 161 -3.48 -25.91 -2.74
C LYS A 161 -4.82 -26.60 -2.51
N GLU A 162 -5.87 -25.85 -2.20
CA GLU A 162 -7.22 -26.36 -1.98
C GLU A 162 -7.84 -26.92 -3.27
N ALA A 163 -7.49 -26.35 -4.43
CA ALA A 163 -7.95 -26.83 -5.73
C ALA A 163 -7.23 -28.10 -6.22
N GLN A 164 -6.09 -28.46 -5.64
CA GLN A 164 -5.29 -29.64 -6.01
C GLN A 164 -5.49 -30.84 -5.07
N GLY A 165 -6.20 -30.67 -3.97
CA GLY A 165 -6.49 -31.72 -2.97
C GLY A 165 -7.92 -32.17 -3.04
#